data_f244564d9e41674c9860bf5d8aa47b99
#
_entry.id   f244564d9e41674c9860bf5d8aa47b99
#
_cell.length_a   1.000
_cell.length_b   1.000
_cell.length_c   1.000
_cell.angle_alpha   90.00
_cell.angle_beta   90.00
_cell.angle_gamma   90.00
#
_symmetry.space_group_name_H-M   'P 1'
#
loop_
_entity.id
_entity.type
_entity.pdbx_description
1 polymer ?
#
loop_
_entity_poly.entity_id
_entity_poly.type
_entity_poly.pdbx_seq_one_letter_code
_entity_poly.pdbx_strand_id
1 'polypeptide(L)'
;MRFPVFLLGGFLILWLGACASTPAPAPQPAPEQPEREELVRQVPEVEPEWAVQGAHPDDEEFLYFVGYSGKHAEERNAVAEARQAAGNEFVEYCGVESKTFSKFLSVTYGLSSEVKDATESGVSGSEQQSGAYFRRLRVVGRLASEYRVLRGTQEQRRFWRMKVLVKVPRSEYEAVLTWKQKREDEVKALKLEQEQQAETLLSQQLASAKSSASEGNFLGALKQLQQFRTTAPEQPTPKREVFLTEADGLETRWLGSVALEADAPTEQQLEPGQTPAPLAVKVSFKPAESNVPLPNLPIRFADAAGDGTVMTDAKGVATLALPAFVSEQEKYYTASPNVEWLRQQLAVVDLANLKNRKVRFRIVVRTPFLKQRIKNDFPLTLASSVKGNLRVGDAFGVSGSCAKRCRIRLYYWDGQSGTLVHETQGPKLTKSEVRSLAEGMSSDAPGRFTLIALATTGAYPDAVDAGTAYPATEFAVVLKNFRNMKGTKAEEHLEITVQE
;
A
#
# COMPACT_ATOMS: atom_id res chain seq x y z
N MET A 1 6.53 -17.45 -8.64
CA MET A 1 5.91 -18.70 -9.11
C MET A 1 7.02 -19.72 -9.39
N ARG A 2 7.23 -20.67 -8.49
CA ARG A 2 8.09 -21.84 -8.71
C ARG A 2 7.35 -23.03 -8.12
N PHE A 3 6.90 -23.94 -8.98
CA PHE A 3 6.32 -25.23 -8.63
C PHE A 3 7.44 -26.24 -8.36
N PRO A 4 7.31 -27.08 -7.32
CA PRO A 4 8.17 -28.25 -7.21
C PRO A 4 7.54 -29.45 -7.95
N VAL A 5 8.37 -30.06 -8.75
CA VAL A 5 8.14 -31.31 -9.48
C VAL A 5 8.17 -32.47 -8.50
N PHE A 6 7.08 -33.28 -8.44
CA PHE A 6 7.04 -34.56 -7.75
C PHE A 6 7.58 -35.65 -8.68
N LEU A 7 8.65 -36.28 -8.25
CA LEU A 7 9.23 -37.50 -8.86
C LEU A 7 8.50 -38.72 -8.29
N LEU A 8 7.74 -39.40 -9.14
CA LEU A 8 7.22 -40.77 -8.91
C LEU A 8 8.35 -41.77 -9.10
N GLY A 9 8.83 -42.36 -7.99
CA GLY A 9 9.71 -43.52 -7.98
C GLY A 9 8.89 -44.79 -7.99
N GLY A 10 8.86 -45.49 -9.12
CA GLY A 10 8.26 -46.82 -9.25
C GLY A 10 9.09 -47.86 -8.54
N PHE A 11 8.48 -48.64 -7.64
CA PHE A 11 9.09 -49.81 -7.02
C PHE A 11 8.62 -51.05 -7.77
N LEU A 12 9.57 -51.64 -8.51
CA LEU A 12 9.43 -52.93 -9.20
C LEU A 12 9.69 -54.04 -8.18
N ILE A 13 8.65 -54.75 -7.71
CA ILE A 13 8.81 -55.92 -6.84
C ILE A 13 8.92 -57.16 -7.70
N LEU A 14 10.13 -57.74 -7.69
CA LEU A 14 10.43 -59.06 -8.27
C LEU A 14 9.79 -60.16 -7.40
N TRP A 15 8.90 -60.95 -7.99
CA TRP A 15 8.39 -62.19 -7.43
C TRP A 15 9.45 -63.29 -7.63
N LEU A 16 10.09 -63.70 -6.53
CA LEU A 16 10.83 -64.97 -6.45
C LEU A 16 9.94 -65.97 -5.73
N GLY A 17 9.43 -66.93 -6.46
CA GLY A 17 8.72 -68.06 -5.93
C GLY A 17 9.67 -68.97 -5.14
N ALA A 18 9.43 -69.09 -3.82
CA ALA A 18 9.99 -70.12 -2.96
C ALA A 18 8.86 -71.04 -2.53
N CYS A 19 8.89 -72.30 -2.98
CA CYS A 19 8.06 -73.36 -2.43
C CYS A 19 8.46 -73.62 -0.97
N ALA A 20 7.71 -73.06 -0.03
CA ALA A 20 7.83 -73.39 1.38
C ALA A 20 6.68 -74.31 1.73
N SER A 21 7.04 -75.51 2.17
CA SER A 21 6.17 -76.50 2.78
C SER A 21 5.33 -75.88 3.90
N THR A 22 4.00 -76.06 3.80
CA THR A 22 3.02 -75.60 4.74
C THR A 22 3.30 -76.23 6.13
N PRO A 23 3.61 -75.44 7.16
CA PRO A 23 3.63 -75.97 8.52
C PRO A 23 2.23 -76.37 8.95
N ALA A 24 2.13 -77.47 9.65
CA ALA A 24 0.85 -77.95 10.26
C ALA A 24 0.17 -76.82 11.06
N PRO A 25 -1.17 -76.68 10.95
CA PRO A 25 -1.90 -75.69 11.69
C PRO A 25 -1.62 -75.81 13.19
N ALA A 26 -1.15 -74.74 13.78
CA ALA A 26 -0.98 -74.67 15.21
C ALA A 26 -2.33 -74.97 15.87
N PRO A 27 -2.35 -75.70 17.00
CA PRO A 27 -3.60 -76.02 17.68
C PRO A 27 -4.31 -74.70 18.00
N GLN A 28 -5.55 -74.58 17.58
CA GLN A 28 -6.41 -73.41 17.91
C GLN A 28 -6.48 -73.27 19.44
N PRO A 29 -6.16 -72.08 19.96
CA PRO A 29 -6.37 -71.86 21.40
C PRO A 29 -7.80 -72.22 21.75
N ALA A 30 -7.94 -73.02 22.79
CA ALA A 30 -9.27 -73.37 23.30
C ALA A 30 -10.12 -72.07 23.52
N PRO A 31 -11.41 -72.05 23.18
CA PRO A 31 -12.23 -70.86 23.37
C PRO A 31 -12.09 -70.33 24.79
N GLU A 32 -11.61 -69.09 24.89
CA GLU A 32 -11.46 -68.44 26.21
C GLU A 32 -12.83 -68.40 26.88
N GLN A 33 -12.94 -69.04 28.02
CA GLN A 33 -14.16 -68.99 28.80
C GLN A 33 -14.42 -67.58 29.26
N PRO A 34 -15.66 -67.04 29.06
CA PRO A 34 -15.97 -65.65 29.39
C PRO A 34 -15.75 -65.40 30.89
N GLU A 35 -15.09 -64.27 31.24
CA GLU A 35 -14.96 -63.80 32.59
C GLU A 35 -16.36 -63.48 33.16
N ARG A 36 -16.67 -63.97 34.35
CA ARG A 36 -17.92 -63.71 35.08
C ARG A 36 -17.60 -62.98 36.37
N GLU A 37 -18.30 -61.88 36.65
CA GLU A 37 -18.24 -61.14 37.89
C GLU A 37 -19.32 -61.70 38.82
N GLU A 38 -18.91 -62.03 40.05
CA GLU A 38 -19.81 -62.52 41.09
C GLU A 38 -19.65 -61.65 42.35
N LEU A 39 -20.77 -61.21 42.93
CA LEU A 39 -20.81 -60.46 44.17
C LEU A 39 -20.44 -61.39 45.34
N VAL A 40 -19.40 -61.03 46.05
CA VAL A 40 -18.92 -61.78 47.20
C VAL A 40 -19.48 -61.25 48.53
N ARG A 41 -19.49 -59.89 48.60
CA ARG A 41 -19.93 -59.20 49.81
C ARG A 41 -20.51 -57.86 49.48
N GLN A 42 -21.55 -57.46 50.18
CA GLN A 42 -22.12 -56.12 50.09
C GLN A 42 -22.39 -55.58 51.50
N VAL A 43 -22.09 -54.32 51.72
CA VAL A 43 -22.31 -53.63 53.00
C VAL A 43 -22.89 -52.23 52.73
N PRO A 44 -24.11 -51.96 53.18
CA PRO A 44 -25.05 -52.85 53.86
C PRO A 44 -25.57 -53.95 52.91
N GLU A 45 -26.07 -55.07 53.49
CA GLU A 45 -26.59 -56.22 52.74
C GLU A 45 -27.80 -55.81 51.81
N VAL A 46 -28.65 -54.92 52.33
CA VAL A 46 -29.75 -54.33 51.55
C VAL A 46 -29.30 -53.04 51.01
N GLU A 47 -29.44 -52.93 49.69
CA GLU A 47 -29.07 -51.69 48.97
C GLU A 47 -29.98 -50.51 49.39
N PRO A 48 -29.40 -49.42 49.95
CA PRO A 48 -30.18 -48.25 50.36
C PRO A 48 -30.89 -47.59 49.14
N GLU A 49 -32.07 -47.02 49.43
CA GLU A 49 -32.90 -46.37 48.36
C GLU A 49 -32.14 -45.36 47.55
N TRP A 50 -31.31 -44.50 48.17
CA TRP A 50 -30.47 -43.53 47.46
C TRP A 50 -29.46 -44.17 46.51
N ALA A 51 -28.98 -45.38 46.86
CA ALA A 51 -28.05 -46.12 46.02
C ALA A 51 -28.75 -46.80 44.83
N VAL A 52 -30.02 -47.22 44.99
CA VAL A 52 -30.86 -47.78 43.93
C VAL A 52 -31.32 -46.71 42.97
N GLN A 53 -31.82 -45.60 43.49
CA GLN A 53 -32.32 -44.48 42.69
C GLN A 53 -31.20 -43.63 42.05
N GLY A 54 -29.99 -43.71 42.59
CA GLY A 54 -28.88 -42.86 42.18
C GLY A 54 -29.06 -41.38 42.58
N ALA A 55 -30.00 -41.09 43.46
CA ALA A 55 -30.32 -39.76 43.95
C ALA A 55 -30.86 -39.80 45.36
N HIS A 56 -30.75 -38.71 46.08
CA HIS A 56 -31.36 -38.49 47.38
C HIS A 56 -32.03 -37.12 47.39
N PRO A 57 -33.26 -36.95 47.88
CA PRO A 57 -33.91 -35.65 47.95
C PRO A 57 -33.11 -34.67 48.81
N ASP A 58 -32.97 -33.47 48.33
CA ASP A 58 -32.35 -32.37 49.06
C ASP A 58 -33.25 -31.91 50.22
N ASP A 59 -32.63 -31.39 51.28
CA ASP A 59 -33.33 -30.74 52.39
C ASP A 59 -33.06 -29.23 52.42
N GLU A 60 -33.57 -28.54 53.43
CA GLU A 60 -33.42 -27.08 53.57
C GLU A 60 -31.98 -26.64 53.78
N GLU A 61 -31.15 -27.47 54.40
CA GLU A 61 -29.78 -27.15 54.77
C GLU A 61 -28.73 -27.72 53.83
N PHE A 62 -29.02 -28.87 53.18
CA PHE A 62 -28.06 -29.65 52.43
C PHE A 62 -28.58 -30.06 51.06
N LEU A 63 -27.64 -30.13 50.11
CA LEU A 63 -27.74 -30.80 48.84
C LEU A 63 -27.07 -32.17 48.91
N TYR A 64 -27.59 -33.17 48.18
CA TYR A 64 -27.09 -34.53 48.22
C TYR A 64 -26.65 -35.01 46.86
N PHE A 65 -25.45 -35.58 46.77
CA PHE A 65 -24.87 -36.08 45.54
C PHE A 65 -24.43 -37.51 45.68
N VAL A 66 -24.68 -38.35 44.68
CA VAL A 66 -24.32 -39.77 44.68
C VAL A 66 -23.15 -39.99 43.73
N GLY A 67 -22.03 -40.46 44.29
CA GLY A 67 -20.87 -40.77 43.46
C GLY A 67 -20.63 -42.26 43.33
N TYR A 68 -20.08 -42.66 42.22
CA TYR A 68 -19.79 -44.03 41.83
C TYR A 68 -18.30 -44.21 41.58
N SER A 69 -17.73 -45.38 42.04
CA SER A 69 -16.39 -45.74 41.63
C SER A 69 -16.36 -46.76 40.49
N GLY A 70 -15.25 -46.84 39.80
CA GLY A 70 -14.86 -47.96 38.97
C GLY A 70 -14.49 -49.20 39.80
N LYS A 71 -13.71 -50.12 39.19
CA LYS A 71 -13.20 -51.34 39.84
C LYS A 71 -11.85 -51.06 40.47
N HIS A 72 -11.74 -51.22 41.79
CA HIS A 72 -10.50 -51.00 42.55
C HIS A 72 -10.10 -52.24 43.35
N ALA A 73 -8.80 -52.51 43.35
CA ALA A 73 -8.26 -53.66 44.21
C ALA A 73 -8.44 -53.37 45.66
N GLU A 74 -8.49 -52.12 46.11
CA GLU A 74 -8.60 -51.67 47.46
C GLU A 74 -9.86 -50.89 47.73
N GLU A 75 -10.58 -51.16 48.79
CA GLU A 75 -11.82 -50.45 49.18
C GLU A 75 -11.59 -48.95 49.35
N ARG A 76 -10.47 -48.52 49.95
CA ARG A 76 -10.17 -47.12 50.20
C ARG A 76 -10.07 -46.29 48.87
N ASN A 77 -9.52 -46.89 47.80
CA ASN A 77 -9.38 -46.25 46.52
C ASN A 77 -10.75 -46.10 45.84
N ALA A 78 -11.61 -47.13 45.96
CA ALA A 78 -12.99 -47.06 45.49
C ALA A 78 -13.79 -45.95 46.20
N VAL A 79 -13.64 -45.82 47.54
CA VAL A 79 -14.28 -44.73 48.31
C VAL A 79 -13.77 -43.35 47.84
N ALA A 80 -12.46 -43.21 47.60
CA ALA A 80 -11.88 -41.93 47.17
C ALA A 80 -12.40 -41.51 45.82
N GLU A 81 -12.45 -42.44 44.83
CA GLU A 81 -12.99 -42.17 43.49
C GLU A 81 -14.48 -41.85 43.56
N ALA A 82 -15.29 -42.64 44.28
CA ALA A 82 -16.72 -42.36 44.38
C ALA A 82 -16.99 -41.00 45.04
N ARG A 83 -16.22 -40.59 46.06
CA ARG A 83 -16.33 -39.26 46.65
C ARG A 83 -15.95 -38.15 45.67
N GLN A 84 -14.92 -38.38 44.86
CA GLN A 84 -14.52 -37.43 43.82
C GLN A 84 -15.62 -37.32 42.75
N ALA A 85 -16.24 -38.42 42.34
CA ALA A 85 -17.36 -38.42 41.39
C ALA A 85 -18.55 -37.62 41.93
N ALA A 86 -18.94 -37.80 43.20
CA ALA A 86 -19.99 -36.97 43.82
C ALA A 86 -19.61 -35.51 43.92
N GLY A 87 -18.33 -35.18 44.14
CA GLY A 87 -17.85 -33.80 44.10
C GLY A 87 -17.89 -33.19 42.73
N ASN A 88 -17.57 -33.95 41.69
CA ASN A 88 -17.69 -33.48 40.30
C ASN A 88 -19.16 -33.20 39.91
N GLU A 89 -20.08 -34.04 40.35
CA GLU A 89 -21.51 -33.83 40.19
C GLU A 89 -21.99 -32.52 40.84
N PHE A 90 -21.50 -32.21 42.07
CA PHE A 90 -21.75 -30.91 42.68
C PHE A 90 -21.21 -29.74 41.86
N VAL A 91 -19.99 -29.84 41.30
CA VAL A 91 -19.42 -28.78 40.44
C VAL A 91 -20.27 -28.57 39.18
N GLU A 92 -20.70 -29.67 38.57
CA GLU A 92 -21.60 -29.63 37.38
C GLU A 92 -22.96 -29.01 37.74
N TYR A 93 -23.52 -29.37 38.92
CA TYR A 93 -24.75 -28.79 39.45
C TYR A 93 -24.64 -27.26 39.64
N CYS A 94 -23.47 -26.77 40.09
CA CYS A 94 -23.19 -25.32 40.18
C CYS A 94 -23.08 -24.65 38.81
N GLY A 95 -23.01 -25.41 37.70
CA GLY A 95 -22.84 -24.88 36.35
C GLY A 95 -21.53 -24.13 36.17
N VAL A 96 -20.43 -24.62 36.76
CA VAL A 96 -19.09 -24.04 36.67
C VAL A 96 -18.13 -25.07 36.08
N GLU A 97 -17.16 -24.61 35.32
CA GLU A 97 -16.06 -25.48 34.85
C GLU A 97 -15.13 -25.86 36.03
N SER A 98 -14.55 -27.05 36.00
CA SER A 98 -13.62 -27.56 37.05
C SER A 98 -12.44 -26.59 37.31
N LYS A 99 -11.91 -25.91 36.24
CA LYS A 99 -10.86 -24.90 36.39
C LYS A 99 -11.35 -23.66 37.15
N THR A 100 -12.58 -23.24 36.90
CA THR A 100 -13.22 -22.09 37.52
C THR A 100 -13.51 -22.41 39.00
N PHE A 101 -14.01 -23.62 39.28
CA PHE A 101 -14.22 -24.12 40.66
C PHE A 101 -12.91 -24.22 41.46
N SER A 102 -11.84 -24.68 40.83
CA SER A 102 -10.51 -24.72 41.47
C SER A 102 -10.00 -23.33 41.86
N LYS A 103 -10.26 -22.30 41.03
CA LYS A 103 -9.96 -20.91 41.39
C LYS A 103 -10.80 -20.42 42.59
N PHE A 104 -12.09 -20.75 42.59
CA PHE A 104 -12.95 -20.47 43.75
C PHE A 104 -12.38 -21.07 45.04
N LEU A 105 -11.98 -22.33 45.00
CA LEU A 105 -11.40 -23.04 46.18
C LEU A 105 -10.08 -22.40 46.62
N SER A 106 -9.22 -22.00 45.70
CA SER A 106 -7.94 -21.34 46.03
C SER A 106 -8.14 -19.98 46.69
N VAL A 107 -9.12 -19.20 46.24
CA VAL A 107 -9.41 -17.87 46.78
C VAL A 107 -10.14 -17.98 48.12
N THR A 108 -11.13 -18.87 48.22
CA THR A 108 -12.01 -18.97 49.40
C THR A 108 -11.37 -19.74 50.57
N TYR A 109 -10.61 -20.78 50.26
CA TYR A 109 -10.05 -21.68 51.26
C TYR A 109 -8.53 -21.68 51.38
N GLY A 110 -7.84 -20.79 50.63
CA GLY A 110 -6.38 -20.62 50.73
C GLY A 110 -5.56 -21.82 50.26
N LEU A 111 -6.13 -22.70 49.43
CA LEU A 111 -5.50 -23.96 49.00
C LEU A 111 -4.33 -23.78 48.03
N SER A 112 -3.88 -22.55 47.79
CA SER A 112 -2.80 -22.23 46.84
C SER A 112 -1.41 -22.67 47.28
N SER A 113 -1.19 -22.94 48.59
CA SER A 113 0.12 -23.31 49.13
C SER A 113 0.49 -24.78 48.91
N GLU A 114 -0.49 -25.66 48.70
CA GLU A 114 -0.25 -27.10 48.49
C GLU A 114 0.05 -27.47 47.02
N VAL A 115 -0.05 -26.52 46.09
CA VAL A 115 0.02 -26.76 44.63
C VAL A 115 1.41 -26.51 44.06
N LYS A 116 2.29 -25.78 44.77
CA LYS A 116 3.63 -25.45 44.25
C LYS A 116 4.56 -26.64 44.02
N ASP A 117 4.35 -27.73 44.74
CA ASP A 117 5.22 -28.91 44.67
C ASP A 117 4.72 -30.00 43.69
N ALA A 118 3.59 -29.75 43.00
CA ALA A 118 2.92 -30.77 42.19
C ALA A 118 3.15 -30.62 40.66
N THR A 119 3.96 -29.67 40.22
CA THR A 119 4.23 -29.42 38.81
C THR A 119 5.09 -30.50 38.12
N GLU A 120 5.69 -31.39 38.89
CA GLU A 120 6.51 -32.50 38.34
C GLU A 120 5.72 -33.77 38.00
N SER A 121 4.46 -33.89 38.40
CA SER A 121 3.69 -35.17 38.29
C SER A 121 2.66 -35.21 37.15
N GLY A 122 2.60 -34.24 36.24
CA GLY A 122 1.77 -34.31 35.03
C GLY A 122 0.23 -34.25 35.22
N VAL A 123 -0.25 -34.16 36.46
CA VAL A 123 -1.68 -33.95 36.77
C VAL A 123 -1.96 -32.44 36.86
N SER A 124 -3.01 -31.94 36.16
CA SER A 124 -3.30 -30.53 36.20
C SER A 124 -3.56 -30.06 37.63
N GLY A 125 -2.97 -28.90 38.01
CA GLY A 125 -3.11 -28.36 39.38
C GLY A 125 -4.57 -28.12 39.80
N SER A 126 -5.49 -28.02 38.85
CA SER A 126 -6.94 -27.89 39.04
C SER A 126 -7.59 -29.18 39.55
N GLU A 127 -7.15 -30.37 39.09
CA GLU A 127 -7.67 -31.67 39.55
C GLU A 127 -7.22 -31.97 40.94
N GLN A 128 -6.00 -31.58 41.32
CA GLN A 128 -5.48 -31.78 42.67
C GLN A 128 -6.17 -30.91 43.71
N GLN A 129 -6.47 -29.64 43.41
CA GLN A 129 -7.20 -28.75 44.31
C GLN A 129 -8.63 -29.22 44.54
N SER A 130 -9.31 -29.60 43.45
CA SER A 130 -10.66 -30.17 43.57
C SER A 130 -10.66 -31.47 44.36
N GLY A 131 -9.66 -32.35 44.16
CA GLY A 131 -9.51 -33.59 44.90
C GLY A 131 -9.25 -33.39 46.41
N ALA A 132 -8.50 -32.36 46.81
CA ALA A 132 -8.29 -32.00 48.23
C ALA A 132 -9.59 -31.53 48.90
N TYR A 133 -10.38 -30.70 48.21
CA TYR A 133 -11.70 -30.27 48.67
C TYR A 133 -12.67 -31.45 48.79
N PHE A 134 -12.77 -32.30 47.77
CA PHE A 134 -13.68 -33.45 47.77
C PHE A 134 -13.37 -34.46 48.88
N ARG A 135 -12.11 -34.60 49.30
CA ARG A 135 -11.74 -35.39 50.45
C ARG A 135 -12.34 -34.89 51.77
N ARG A 136 -12.71 -33.60 51.87
CA ARG A 136 -13.33 -32.97 53.03
C ARG A 136 -14.86 -33.11 53.03
N LEU A 137 -15.47 -33.45 51.87
CA LEU A 137 -16.91 -33.63 51.80
C LEU A 137 -17.39 -34.75 52.74
N ARG A 138 -18.48 -34.49 53.45
CA ARG A 138 -19.02 -35.44 54.43
C ARG A 138 -19.82 -36.53 53.72
N VAL A 139 -19.28 -37.76 53.74
CA VAL A 139 -20.00 -38.94 53.28
C VAL A 139 -21.02 -39.35 54.38
N VAL A 140 -22.27 -39.40 54.06
CA VAL A 140 -23.39 -39.72 54.93
C VAL A 140 -23.99 -41.09 54.64
N GLY A 141 -23.73 -41.67 53.50
CA GLY A 141 -24.10 -43.00 53.08
C GLY A 141 -22.98 -43.71 52.32
N ARG A 142 -22.84 -44.98 52.46
CA ARG A 142 -21.86 -45.81 51.76
C ARG A 142 -22.49 -47.19 51.45
N LEU A 143 -22.32 -47.62 50.20
CA LEU A 143 -22.58 -48.98 49.76
C LEU A 143 -21.31 -49.52 49.11
N ALA A 144 -20.69 -50.51 49.84
CA ALA A 144 -19.48 -51.17 49.41
C ALA A 144 -19.83 -52.57 48.86
N SER A 145 -19.41 -52.85 47.63
CA SER A 145 -19.64 -54.12 46.94
C SER A 145 -18.30 -54.73 46.54
N GLU A 146 -17.98 -55.89 47.09
CA GLU A 146 -16.81 -56.67 46.72
C GLU A 146 -17.19 -57.75 45.71
N TYR A 147 -16.51 -57.79 44.65
CA TYR A 147 -16.70 -58.71 43.52
C TYR A 147 -15.47 -59.62 43.38
N ARG A 148 -15.69 -60.83 42.88
CA ARG A 148 -14.65 -61.72 42.36
C ARG A 148 -14.86 -61.95 40.88
N VAL A 149 -13.79 -62.02 40.11
CA VAL A 149 -13.78 -62.42 38.72
C VAL A 149 -13.43 -63.86 38.60
N LEU A 150 -14.31 -64.65 38.04
CA LEU A 150 -14.14 -66.05 37.78
C LEU A 150 -13.89 -66.32 36.34
N ARG A 151 -12.91 -67.18 36.00
CA ARG A 151 -12.71 -67.74 34.66
C ARG A 151 -12.96 -69.25 34.79
N GLY A 152 -14.12 -69.70 34.34
CA GLY A 152 -14.65 -71.01 34.70
C GLY A 152 -14.96 -71.09 36.20
N THR A 153 -14.26 -71.96 36.93
CA THR A 153 -14.41 -72.11 38.38
C THR A 153 -13.25 -71.49 39.21
N GLN A 154 -12.23 -70.90 38.46
CA GLN A 154 -11.08 -70.34 39.16
C GLN A 154 -11.24 -68.81 39.35
N GLU A 155 -11.01 -68.43 40.63
CA GLU A 155 -10.94 -67.01 40.98
C GLU A 155 -9.65 -66.37 40.42
N GLN A 156 -9.77 -65.29 39.57
CA GLN A 156 -8.66 -64.60 38.98
C GLN A 156 -8.26 -63.36 39.80
N ARG A 157 -9.22 -62.56 40.25
CA ARG A 157 -9.01 -61.35 40.99
C ARG A 157 -10.26 -60.93 41.78
N ARG A 158 -10.06 -60.07 42.79
CA ARG A 158 -11.13 -59.36 43.49
C ARG A 158 -11.04 -57.85 43.19
N PHE A 159 -12.19 -57.21 43.30
CA PHE A 159 -12.24 -55.75 43.20
C PHE A 159 -13.46 -55.24 43.99
N TRP A 160 -13.32 -53.97 44.38
CA TRP A 160 -14.36 -53.21 45.03
C TRP A 160 -15.04 -52.26 44.04
N ARG A 161 -16.36 -52.08 44.11
CA ARG A 161 -17.15 -50.98 43.62
C ARG A 161 -17.82 -50.27 44.77
N MET A 162 -17.83 -48.93 44.71
CA MET A 162 -18.36 -48.10 45.79
C MET A 162 -19.41 -47.16 45.25
N LYS A 163 -20.53 -47.02 45.96
CA LYS A 163 -21.42 -45.89 45.84
C LYS A 163 -21.35 -45.09 47.15
N VAL A 164 -21.27 -43.79 47.07
CA VAL A 164 -21.28 -42.92 48.25
C VAL A 164 -22.33 -41.83 48.10
N LEU A 165 -23.01 -41.53 49.22
CA LEU A 165 -23.87 -40.37 49.35
C LEU A 165 -23.10 -39.30 50.12
N VAL A 166 -22.95 -38.14 49.45
CA VAL A 166 -22.22 -36.97 49.99
C VAL A 166 -23.23 -35.87 50.23
N LYS A 167 -23.15 -35.20 51.38
CA LYS A 167 -23.91 -33.98 51.63
C LYS A 167 -23.04 -32.74 51.55
N VAL A 168 -23.56 -31.70 50.89
CA VAL A 168 -22.94 -30.38 50.73
C VAL A 168 -23.87 -29.32 51.33
N PRO A 169 -23.40 -28.43 52.20
CA PRO A 169 -24.20 -27.33 52.68
C PRO A 169 -24.71 -26.43 51.56
N ARG A 170 -25.98 -26.01 51.59
CA ARG A 170 -26.53 -25.03 50.61
C ARG A 170 -25.76 -23.71 50.63
N SER A 171 -25.25 -23.30 51.77
CA SER A 171 -24.40 -22.12 51.89
C SER A 171 -23.13 -22.18 51.00
N GLU A 172 -22.58 -23.40 50.81
CA GLU A 172 -21.44 -23.53 49.87
C GLU A 172 -21.86 -23.40 48.43
N TYR A 173 -23.01 -23.95 48.04
CA TYR A 173 -23.59 -23.71 46.71
C TYR A 173 -23.83 -22.23 46.45
N GLU A 174 -24.46 -21.51 47.37
CA GLU A 174 -24.71 -20.07 47.27
C GLU A 174 -23.41 -19.26 47.18
N ALA A 175 -22.38 -19.64 47.93
CA ALA A 175 -21.07 -19.04 47.89
C ALA A 175 -20.42 -19.20 46.51
N VAL A 176 -20.52 -20.38 45.89
CA VAL A 176 -20.02 -20.66 44.55
C VAL A 176 -20.76 -19.79 43.50
N LEU A 177 -22.08 -19.71 43.58
CA LEU A 177 -22.90 -18.89 42.69
C LEU A 177 -22.59 -17.41 42.84
N THR A 178 -22.48 -16.90 44.06
CA THR A 178 -22.13 -15.48 44.31
C THR A 178 -20.75 -15.15 43.75
N TRP A 179 -19.78 -16.03 43.98
CA TRP A 179 -18.43 -15.85 43.43
C TRP A 179 -18.41 -15.89 41.89
N LYS A 180 -19.18 -16.84 41.29
CA LYS A 180 -19.33 -16.92 39.83
C LYS A 180 -19.87 -15.61 39.26
N GLN A 181 -20.97 -15.09 39.82
CA GLN A 181 -21.58 -13.84 39.38
C GLN A 181 -20.62 -12.66 39.50
N LYS A 182 -19.96 -12.53 40.66
CA LYS A 182 -18.94 -11.49 40.87
C LYS A 182 -17.83 -11.57 39.82
N ARG A 183 -17.38 -12.79 39.49
CA ARG A 183 -16.32 -12.98 38.49
C ARG A 183 -16.76 -12.63 37.08
N GLU A 184 -17.99 -12.99 36.73
CA GLU A 184 -18.58 -12.61 35.43
C GLU A 184 -18.69 -11.08 35.31
N ASP A 185 -19.10 -10.40 36.36
CA ASP A 185 -19.23 -8.94 36.39
C ASP A 185 -17.85 -8.25 36.32
N GLU A 186 -16.83 -8.78 37.00
CA GLU A 186 -15.44 -8.32 36.88
C GLU A 186 -14.92 -8.45 35.42
N VAL A 187 -15.17 -9.60 34.79
CA VAL A 187 -14.74 -9.84 33.40
C VAL A 187 -15.47 -8.91 32.45
N LYS A 188 -16.78 -8.67 32.64
CA LYS A 188 -17.55 -7.71 31.85
C LYS A 188 -17.03 -6.27 32.03
N ALA A 189 -16.73 -5.88 33.27
CA ALA A 189 -16.18 -4.56 33.57
C ALA A 189 -14.81 -4.34 32.92
N LEU A 190 -13.91 -5.32 33.01
CA LEU A 190 -12.60 -5.27 32.37
C LEU A 190 -12.72 -5.19 30.84
N LYS A 191 -13.63 -5.96 30.26
CA LYS A 191 -13.89 -5.91 28.82
C LYS A 191 -14.38 -4.55 28.38
N LEU A 192 -15.34 -3.98 29.12
CA LEU A 192 -15.86 -2.64 28.84
C LEU A 192 -14.77 -1.56 28.97
N GLU A 193 -13.92 -1.66 29.98
CA GLU A 193 -12.78 -0.75 30.14
C GLU A 193 -11.80 -0.84 28.98
N GLN A 194 -11.44 -2.06 28.54
CA GLN A 194 -10.59 -2.27 27.37
C GLN A 194 -11.21 -1.70 26.08
N GLU A 195 -12.52 -1.87 25.88
CA GLU A 195 -13.24 -1.30 24.75
C GLU A 195 -13.19 0.23 24.78
N GLN A 196 -13.40 0.86 25.95
CA GLN A 196 -13.32 2.30 26.09
C GLN A 196 -11.92 2.86 25.88
N GLN A 197 -10.90 2.17 26.39
CA GLN A 197 -9.50 2.55 26.17
C GLN A 197 -9.14 2.45 24.67
N ALA A 198 -9.57 1.40 23.98
CA ALA A 198 -9.39 1.21 22.57
C ALA A 198 -10.07 2.32 21.74
N GLU A 199 -11.32 2.67 22.06
CA GLU A 199 -12.04 3.77 21.40
C GLU A 199 -11.34 5.12 21.60
N THR A 200 -10.86 5.39 22.81
CA THR A 200 -10.12 6.61 23.11
C THR A 200 -8.83 6.70 22.30
N LEU A 201 -8.06 5.59 22.23
CA LEU A 201 -6.84 5.52 21.45
C LEU A 201 -7.10 5.78 19.96
N LEU A 202 -8.09 5.09 19.38
CA LEU A 202 -8.44 5.26 17.96
C LEU A 202 -8.90 6.69 17.66
N SER A 203 -9.71 7.28 18.53
CA SER A 203 -10.16 8.67 18.40
C SER A 203 -8.99 9.65 18.44
N GLN A 204 -8.03 9.45 19.36
CA GLN A 204 -6.84 10.28 19.48
C GLN A 204 -5.94 10.18 18.24
N GLN A 205 -5.74 8.98 17.71
CA GLN A 205 -4.96 8.78 16.48
C GLN A 205 -5.58 9.50 15.28
N LEU A 206 -6.90 9.40 15.10
CA LEU A 206 -7.59 10.13 14.03
C LEU A 206 -7.56 11.66 14.25
N ALA A 207 -7.70 12.13 15.48
CA ALA A 207 -7.57 13.54 15.81
C ALA A 207 -6.16 14.06 15.50
N SER A 208 -5.11 13.30 15.80
CA SER A 208 -3.73 13.62 15.45
C SER A 208 -3.54 13.75 13.94
N ALA A 209 -4.08 12.80 13.16
CA ALA A 209 -4.02 12.87 11.70
C ALA A 209 -4.74 14.12 11.15
N LYS A 210 -5.91 14.47 11.70
CA LYS A 210 -6.66 15.71 11.34
C LYS A 210 -5.87 16.97 11.69
N SER A 211 -5.22 17.01 12.87
CA SER A 211 -4.37 18.14 13.27
C SER A 211 -3.21 18.32 12.32
N SER A 212 -2.47 17.23 12.04
CA SER A 212 -1.37 17.25 11.08
C SER A 212 -1.81 17.76 9.70
N ALA A 213 -2.98 17.34 9.22
CA ALA A 213 -3.55 17.83 7.97
C ALA A 213 -3.86 19.33 8.04
N SER A 214 -4.46 19.82 9.13
CA SER A 214 -4.80 21.23 9.32
C SER A 214 -3.56 22.14 9.40
N GLU A 215 -2.44 21.61 9.85
CA GLU A 215 -1.14 22.29 9.92
C GLU A 215 -0.38 22.26 8.56
N GLY A 216 -0.97 21.67 7.53
CA GLY A 216 -0.35 21.55 6.21
C GLY A 216 0.61 20.36 6.06
N ASN A 217 0.77 19.54 7.09
CA ASN A 217 1.59 18.32 7.02
C ASN A 217 0.81 17.16 6.37
N PHE A 218 0.49 17.32 5.08
CA PHE A 218 -0.28 16.37 4.29
C PHE A 218 0.29 14.96 4.28
N LEU A 219 1.61 14.83 4.03
CA LEU A 219 2.28 13.53 4.01
C LEU A 219 2.29 12.87 5.38
N GLY A 220 2.53 13.65 6.43
CA GLY A 220 2.46 13.17 7.82
C GLY A 220 1.06 12.67 8.17
N ALA A 221 0.03 13.42 7.80
CA ALA A 221 -1.36 13.04 8.02
C ALA A 221 -1.73 11.73 7.30
N LEU A 222 -1.34 11.56 6.04
CA LEU A 222 -1.57 10.32 5.29
C LEU A 222 -0.80 9.12 5.90
N LYS A 223 0.45 9.32 6.35
CA LYS A 223 1.21 8.28 7.06
C LYS A 223 0.54 7.88 8.38
N GLN A 224 -0.01 8.84 9.11
CA GLN A 224 -0.76 8.57 10.34
C GLN A 224 -2.04 7.76 10.06
N LEU A 225 -2.78 8.08 8.98
CA LEU A 225 -3.93 7.25 8.55
C LEU A 225 -3.52 5.84 8.13
N GLN A 226 -2.38 5.69 7.47
CA GLN A 226 -1.84 4.39 7.12
C GLN A 226 -1.47 3.58 8.37
N GLN A 227 -0.77 4.19 9.33
CA GLN A 227 -0.45 3.56 10.60
C GLN A 227 -1.71 3.19 11.38
N PHE A 228 -2.70 4.09 11.41
CA PHE A 228 -4.00 3.83 12.00
C PHE A 228 -4.65 2.56 11.44
N ARG A 229 -4.66 2.36 10.10
CA ARG A 229 -5.21 1.16 9.46
C ARG A 229 -4.49 -0.13 9.82
N THR A 230 -3.22 -0.07 10.17
CA THR A 230 -2.47 -1.25 10.63
C THR A 230 -2.75 -1.60 12.08
N THR A 231 -3.02 -0.61 12.92
CA THR A 231 -3.23 -0.80 14.37
C THR A 231 -4.70 -0.97 14.76
N ALA A 232 -5.63 -0.35 14.03
CA ALA A 232 -7.06 -0.40 14.35
C ALA A 232 -7.69 -1.82 14.33
N PRO A 233 -7.32 -2.74 13.41
CA PRO A 233 -7.86 -4.11 13.39
C PRO A 233 -7.57 -4.90 14.66
N GLU A 234 -6.51 -4.59 15.38
CA GLU A 234 -6.09 -5.27 16.61
C GLU A 234 -6.81 -4.75 17.86
N GLN A 235 -7.55 -3.65 17.75
CA GLN A 235 -8.21 -3.03 18.89
C GLN A 235 -9.53 -3.73 19.26
N PRO A 236 -9.76 -4.02 20.53
CA PRO A 236 -10.95 -4.74 21.01
C PRO A 236 -12.15 -3.79 21.18
N THR A 237 -12.65 -3.21 20.08
CA THR A 237 -13.83 -2.33 20.12
C THR A 237 -14.85 -2.69 19.03
N PRO A 238 -16.17 -2.69 19.35
CA PRO A 238 -17.22 -2.89 18.36
C PRO A 238 -17.31 -1.73 17.35
N LYS A 239 -16.79 -0.53 17.69
CA LYS A 239 -16.81 0.65 16.81
C LYS A 239 -15.66 0.71 15.83
N ARG A 240 -14.79 -0.28 15.79
CA ARG A 240 -13.61 -0.33 14.91
C ARG A 240 -13.93 -0.01 13.46
N GLU A 241 -14.97 -0.60 12.90
CA GLU A 241 -15.36 -0.41 11.51
C GLU A 241 -15.81 1.05 11.22
N VAL A 242 -16.42 1.71 12.20
CA VAL A 242 -16.79 3.13 12.08
C VAL A 242 -15.54 4.00 11.95
N PHE A 243 -14.53 3.76 12.78
CA PHE A 243 -13.26 4.48 12.73
C PHE A 243 -12.48 4.21 11.44
N LEU A 244 -12.47 2.98 10.94
CA LEU A 244 -11.85 2.64 9.67
C LEU A 244 -12.54 3.34 8.50
N THR A 245 -13.87 3.35 8.47
CA THR A 245 -14.64 4.06 7.46
C THR A 245 -14.38 5.57 7.50
N GLU A 246 -14.25 6.15 8.69
CA GLU A 246 -13.89 7.56 8.85
C GLU A 246 -12.50 7.85 8.29
N ALA A 247 -11.51 7.01 8.59
CA ALA A 247 -10.15 7.15 8.07
C ALA A 247 -10.11 7.08 6.53
N ASP A 248 -10.85 6.17 5.92
CA ASP A 248 -10.99 6.05 4.46
C ASP A 248 -11.66 7.27 3.84
N GLY A 249 -12.69 7.78 4.51
CA GLY A 249 -13.37 9.00 4.11
C GLY A 249 -12.47 10.24 4.18
N LEU A 250 -11.62 10.35 5.20
CA LEU A 250 -10.64 11.43 5.34
C LEU A 250 -9.60 11.37 4.22
N GLU A 251 -9.02 10.20 3.96
CA GLU A 251 -8.04 10.03 2.89
C GLU A 251 -8.62 10.39 1.53
N THR A 252 -9.76 9.84 1.18
CA THR A 252 -10.45 10.12 -0.09
C THR A 252 -10.73 11.61 -0.24
N ARG A 253 -11.19 12.27 0.81
CA ARG A 253 -11.45 13.70 0.82
C ARG A 253 -10.18 14.52 0.64
N TRP A 254 -9.12 14.21 1.38
CA TRP A 254 -7.86 14.96 1.29
C TRP A 254 -7.21 14.82 -0.06
N LEU A 255 -7.09 13.60 -0.60
CA LEU A 255 -6.55 13.36 -1.94
C LEU A 255 -7.41 14.01 -3.04
N GLY A 256 -8.72 13.93 -2.91
CA GLY A 256 -9.66 14.54 -3.85
C GLY A 256 -9.65 16.08 -3.83
N SER A 257 -9.29 16.68 -2.70
CA SER A 257 -9.27 18.13 -2.53
C SER A 257 -7.95 18.80 -2.96
N VAL A 258 -6.91 18.02 -3.31
CA VAL A 258 -5.65 18.60 -3.80
C VAL A 258 -5.91 19.38 -5.07
N ALA A 259 -5.57 20.67 -5.06
CA ALA A 259 -5.62 21.58 -6.21
C ALA A 259 -4.20 21.90 -6.66
N LEU A 260 -4.00 21.95 -7.98
CA LEU A 260 -2.77 22.37 -8.62
C LEU A 260 -3.13 23.52 -9.57
N GLU A 261 -2.60 24.70 -9.32
CA GLU A 261 -2.90 25.91 -10.07
C GLU A 261 -1.61 26.53 -10.58
N ALA A 262 -1.67 27.21 -11.74
CA ALA A 262 -0.54 27.98 -12.23
C ALA A 262 -0.30 29.21 -11.34
N ASP A 263 0.93 29.40 -10.87
CA ASP A 263 1.39 30.60 -10.14
C ASP A 263 2.30 31.49 -11.00
N ALA A 264 2.36 31.19 -12.30
CA ALA A 264 3.07 31.94 -13.34
C ALA A 264 2.27 31.92 -14.63
N PRO A 265 2.59 32.80 -15.61
CA PRO A 265 1.94 32.78 -16.92
C PRO A 265 2.04 31.40 -17.59
N THR A 266 0.90 30.84 -17.98
CA THR A 266 0.82 29.54 -18.65
C THR A 266 1.26 29.60 -20.10
N GLU A 267 1.34 30.79 -20.70
CA GLU A 267 1.85 31.03 -22.04
C GLU A 267 2.88 32.16 -22.01
N GLN A 268 4.03 31.92 -22.59
CA GLN A 268 5.12 32.89 -22.71
C GLN A 268 5.55 32.98 -24.17
N GLN A 269 5.68 34.22 -24.65
CA GLN A 269 6.23 34.53 -25.99
C GLN A 269 7.56 35.24 -25.79
N LEU A 270 8.60 34.68 -26.35
CA LEU A 270 9.99 35.10 -26.14
C LEU A 270 10.68 35.31 -27.48
N GLU A 271 11.75 36.06 -27.44
CA GLU A 271 12.74 36.12 -28.51
C GLU A 271 13.93 35.21 -28.23
N PRO A 272 14.66 34.73 -29.25
CA PRO A 272 15.89 33.97 -29.05
C PRO A 272 16.88 34.73 -28.13
N GLY A 273 17.46 34.03 -27.18
CA GLY A 273 18.35 34.59 -26.16
C GLY A 273 17.65 35.15 -24.93
N GLN A 274 16.34 35.29 -24.92
CA GLN A 274 15.60 35.69 -23.72
C GLN A 274 15.41 34.51 -22.76
N THR A 275 15.59 34.79 -21.47
CA THR A 275 15.29 33.81 -20.40
C THR A 275 13.79 33.86 -20.10
N PRO A 276 13.10 32.71 -20.12
CA PRO A 276 11.69 32.68 -19.74
C PRO A 276 11.50 33.00 -18.26
N ALA A 277 10.33 33.53 -17.92
CA ALA A 277 9.91 33.57 -16.53
C ALA A 277 9.83 32.12 -15.99
N PRO A 278 10.22 31.89 -14.74
CA PRO A 278 10.16 30.56 -14.15
C PRO A 278 8.75 29.96 -14.25
N LEU A 279 8.65 28.65 -14.49
CA LEU A 279 7.38 27.94 -14.39
C LEU A 279 7.07 27.75 -12.91
N ALA A 280 5.91 28.23 -12.47
CA ALA A 280 5.53 28.10 -11.08
C ALA A 280 4.10 27.54 -10.96
N VAL A 281 3.92 26.60 -10.04
CA VAL A 281 2.63 26.03 -9.69
C VAL A 281 2.42 26.13 -8.19
N LYS A 282 1.21 26.45 -7.79
CA LYS A 282 0.78 26.46 -6.40
C LYS A 282 -0.07 25.23 -6.12
N VAL A 283 0.24 24.55 -5.03
CA VAL A 283 -0.47 23.35 -4.57
C VAL A 283 -1.11 23.62 -3.24
N SER A 284 -2.37 23.28 -3.13
CA SER A 284 -3.15 23.39 -1.90
C SER A 284 -4.10 22.21 -1.76
N PHE A 285 -4.63 22.00 -0.56
CA PHE A 285 -5.71 21.04 -0.30
C PHE A 285 -6.66 21.55 0.79
N LYS A 286 -7.80 20.89 0.94
CA LYS A 286 -8.81 21.21 1.95
C LYS A 286 -8.90 20.11 2.99
N PRO A 287 -8.20 20.21 4.12
CA PRO A 287 -8.37 19.25 5.21
C PRO A 287 -9.75 19.38 5.89
N ALA A 288 -10.31 20.60 5.88
CA ALA A 288 -11.65 20.94 6.37
C ALA A 288 -12.31 21.96 5.41
N GLU A 289 -12.70 23.12 5.89
CA GLU A 289 -13.37 24.17 5.08
C GLU A 289 -12.39 25.11 4.35
N SER A 290 -11.17 25.27 4.86
CA SER A 290 -10.16 26.20 4.33
C SER A 290 -9.12 25.50 3.45
N ASN A 291 -8.62 26.23 2.44
CA ASN A 291 -7.47 25.80 1.66
C ASN A 291 -6.18 25.98 2.48
N VAL A 292 -5.38 24.93 2.53
CA VAL A 292 -4.07 24.92 3.18
C VAL A 292 -2.99 24.66 2.11
N PRO A 293 -1.89 25.45 2.06
CA PRO A 293 -0.80 25.18 1.15
C PRO A 293 -0.14 23.84 1.46
N LEU A 294 0.35 23.15 0.44
CA LEU A 294 1.06 21.88 0.58
C LEU A 294 2.57 22.06 0.42
N PRO A 295 3.31 22.26 1.52
CA PRO A 295 4.76 22.28 1.49
C PRO A 295 5.35 20.87 1.31
N ASN A 296 6.58 20.82 0.77
CA ASN A 296 7.35 19.59 0.61
C ASN A 296 6.65 18.52 -0.27
N LEU A 297 5.74 18.93 -1.15
CA LEU A 297 5.17 18.03 -2.15
C LEU A 297 6.03 18.07 -3.41
N PRO A 298 6.52 16.91 -3.92
CA PRO A 298 7.29 16.87 -5.16
C PRO A 298 6.40 17.08 -6.36
N ILE A 299 6.72 18.08 -7.17
CA ILE A 299 6.08 18.38 -8.45
C ILE A 299 7.03 18.02 -9.57
N ARG A 300 6.56 17.20 -10.48
CA ARG A 300 7.26 16.82 -11.71
C ARG A 300 6.88 17.77 -12.82
N PHE A 301 7.88 18.45 -13.40
CA PHE A 301 7.76 19.19 -14.62
C PHE A 301 8.30 18.32 -15.76
N ALA A 302 7.40 17.79 -16.58
CA ALA A 302 7.73 16.94 -17.71
C ALA A 302 7.70 17.75 -19.02
N ASP A 303 8.72 17.56 -19.87
CA ASP A 303 8.74 17.98 -21.24
C ASP A 303 9.16 16.82 -22.17
N ALA A 304 9.27 17.07 -23.46
CA ALA A 304 9.71 16.05 -24.43
C ALA A 304 11.18 15.61 -24.23
N ALA A 305 12.02 16.43 -23.55
CA ALA A 305 13.45 16.21 -23.39
C ALA A 305 13.83 15.59 -22.02
N GLY A 306 12.96 15.60 -21.03
CA GLY A 306 13.22 15.06 -19.71
C GLY A 306 12.29 15.55 -18.62
N ASP A 307 12.59 15.14 -17.38
CA ASP A 307 11.78 15.41 -16.19
C ASP A 307 12.57 16.16 -15.14
N GLY A 308 12.05 17.30 -14.70
CA GLY A 308 12.51 17.99 -13.48
C GLY A 308 11.53 17.78 -12.32
N THR A 309 12.02 17.35 -11.15
CA THR A 309 11.22 17.31 -9.93
C THR A 309 11.65 18.40 -8.96
N VAL A 310 10.69 19.22 -8.52
CA VAL A 310 10.90 20.33 -7.60
C VAL A 310 9.94 20.17 -6.42
N MET A 311 10.45 20.40 -5.19
CA MET A 311 9.63 20.39 -3.99
C MET A 311 8.90 21.72 -3.83
N THR A 312 7.65 21.68 -3.36
CA THR A 312 6.94 22.90 -2.98
C THR A 312 7.53 23.52 -1.72
N ASP A 313 7.58 24.85 -1.70
CA ASP A 313 8.03 25.64 -0.55
C ASP A 313 6.95 25.71 0.56
N ALA A 314 7.22 26.51 1.61
CA ALA A 314 6.27 26.73 2.72
C ALA A 314 4.93 27.34 2.31
N LYS A 315 4.85 27.99 1.13
CA LYS A 315 3.63 28.55 0.56
C LYS A 315 2.91 27.58 -0.38
N GLY A 316 3.46 26.37 -0.56
CA GLY A 316 2.96 25.36 -1.47
C GLY A 316 3.33 25.64 -2.94
N VAL A 317 4.37 26.44 -3.21
CA VAL A 317 4.77 26.81 -4.57
C VAL A 317 5.99 26.00 -4.99
N ALA A 318 5.91 25.34 -6.15
CA ALA A 318 7.04 24.71 -6.83
C ALA A 318 7.45 25.55 -8.05
N THR A 319 8.72 25.93 -8.14
CA THR A 319 9.24 26.81 -9.16
C THR A 319 10.38 26.13 -9.93
N LEU A 320 10.25 26.03 -11.26
CA LEU A 320 11.28 25.52 -12.17
C LEU A 320 11.84 26.69 -13.01
N ALA A 321 13.13 27.01 -12.81
CA ALA A 321 13.83 27.92 -13.67
C ALA A 321 14.25 27.22 -14.97
N LEU A 322 14.06 27.89 -16.10
CA LEU A 322 14.45 27.38 -17.41
C LEU A 322 15.62 28.21 -17.96
N PRO A 323 16.52 27.60 -18.74
CA PRO A 323 17.56 28.32 -19.43
C PRO A 323 16.98 29.20 -20.56
N ALA A 324 17.76 30.16 -21.02
CA ALA A 324 17.41 30.91 -22.22
C ALA A 324 17.36 30.02 -23.45
N PHE A 325 16.38 30.25 -24.31
CA PHE A 325 16.23 29.53 -25.57
C PHE A 325 16.95 30.26 -26.68
N VAL A 326 17.88 29.59 -27.34
CA VAL A 326 18.74 30.17 -28.36
C VAL A 326 18.16 30.15 -29.77
N SER A 327 17.10 29.35 -30.02
CA SER A 327 16.49 29.15 -31.32
C SER A 327 14.97 29.26 -31.29
N GLU A 328 14.38 29.48 -32.48
CA GLU A 328 12.92 29.38 -32.60
C GLU A 328 12.43 27.99 -32.29
N GLN A 329 11.52 27.91 -31.33
CA GLN A 329 10.90 26.64 -30.92
C GLN A 329 9.58 26.87 -30.20
N GLU A 330 8.81 25.79 -30.08
CA GLU A 330 7.62 25.73 -29.25
C GLU A 330 7.76 24.54 -28.30
N LYS A 331 7.74 24.81 -27.02
CA LYS A 331 7.85 23.79 -25.99
C LYS A 331 6.65 23.77 -25.05
N TYR A 332 6.26 22.58 -24.68
CA TYR A 332 5.19 22.32 -23.72
C TYR A 332 5.77 21.65 -22.48
N TYR A 333 5.44 22.20 -21.33
CA TYR A 333 5.77 21.61 -20.04
C TYR A 333 4.48 21.23 -19.33
N THR A 334 4.48 20.11 -18.64
CA THR A 334 3.36 19.66 -17.83
C THR A 334 3.82 19.49 -16.39
N ALA A 335 3.30 20.32 -15.49
CA ALA A 335 3.49 20.17 -14.05
C ALA A 335 2.43 19.22 -13.49
N SER A 336 2.83 18.27 -12.68
CA SER A 336 1.94 17.32 -11.98
C SER A 336 2.59 16.84 -10.68
N PRO A 337 1.82 16.40 -9.67
CA PRO A 337 2.39 15.74 -8.50
C PRO A 337 3.21 14.52 -8.92
N ASN A 338 4.38 14.32 -8.31
CA ASN A 338 5.21 13.14 -8.56
C ASN A 338 4.64 11.92 -7.83
N VAL A 339 3.69 11.26 -8.49
CA VAL A 339 2.96 10.11 -7.92
C VAL A 339 3.88 8.93 -7.63
N GLU A 340 4.95 8.73 -8.42
CA GLU A 340 5.89 7.63 -8.19
C GLU A 340 6.68 7.82 -6.89
N TRP A 341 7.13 9.04 -6.63
CA TRP A 341 7.78 9.36 -5.35
C TRP A 341 6.81 9.20 -4.19
N LEU A 342 5.55 9.66 -4.35
CA LEU A 342 4.52 9.51 -3.31
C LEU A 342 4.24 8.04 -2.99
N ARG A 343 4.19 7.16 -3.99
CA ARG A 343 4.03 5.71 -3.78
C ARG A 343 5.16 5.07 -2.98
N GLN A 344 6.38 5.57 -3.13
CA GLN A 344 7.50 5.10 -2.32
C GLN A 344 7.38 5.51 -0.85
N GLN A 345 6.70 6.63 -0.58
CA GLN A 345 6.50 7.13 0.78
C GLN A 345 5.22 6.62 1.45
N LEU A 346 4.22 6.23 0.65
CA LEU A 346 2.85 5.88 1.07
C LEU A 346 2.46 4.55 0.41
N ALA A 347 2.75 3.43 1.06
CA ALA A 347 2.69 2.09 0.44
C ALA A 347 1.28 1.63 0.00
N VAL A 348 0.19 2.21 0.52
CA VAL A 348 -1.19 1.67 0.34
C VAL A 348 -2.21 2.72 -0.12
N VAL A 349 -1.78 3.93 -0.48
CA VAL A 349 -2.71 5.02 -0.82
C VAL A 349 -3.08 4.99 -2.30
N ASP A 350 -4.37 5.09 -2.62
CA ASP A 350 -4.84 5.28 -4.00
C ASP A 350 -4.58 6.73 -4.46
N LEU A 351 -3.50 6.89 -5.23
CA LEU A 351 -3.06 8.17 -5.78
C LEU A 351 -3.65 8.48 -7.17
N ALA A 352 -4.65 7.74 -7.63
CA ALA A 352 -5.23 7.93 -8.97
C ALA A 352 -5.78 9.35 -9.16
N ASN A 353 -6.39 9.90 -8.13
CA ASN A 353 -6.92 11.27 -8.16
C ASN A 353 -5.84 12.34 -8.34
N LEU A 354 -4.64 12.13 -7.80
CA LEU A 354 -3.51 13.06 -7.95
C LEU A 354 -2.90 12.99 -9.36
N LYS A 355 -2.89 11.83 -10.00
CA LYS A 355 -2.32 11.61 -11.32
C LYS A 355 -2.97 12.50 -12.38
N ASN A 356 -4.24 12.85 -12.20
CA ASN A 356 -5.01 13.65 -13.15
C ASN A 356 -4.87 15.17 -12.93
N ARG A 357 -4.22 15.61 -11.85
CA ARG A 357 -3.97 17.04 -11.57
C ARG A 357 -2.77 17.50 -12.35
N LYS A 358 -3.00 18.35 -13.36
CA LYS A 358 -1.96 18.81 -14.28
C LYS A 358 -2.15 20.28 -14.64
N VAL A 359 -1.04 21.01 -14.71
CA VAL A 359 -0.97 22.36 -15.29
C VAL A 359 -0.06 22.30 -16.50
N ARG A 360 -0.48 22.88 -17.59
CA ARG A 360 0.31 22.95 -18.83
C ARG A 360 0.82 24.35 -19.05
N PHE A 361 2.09 24.45 -19.44
CA PHE A 361 2.75 25.67 -19.83
C PHE A 361 3.18 25.54 -21.28
N ARG A 362 3.06 26.65 -22.02
CA ARG A 362 3.46 26.78 -23.41
C ARG A 362 4.48 27.90 -23.54
N ILE A 363 5.66 27.60 -24.08
CA ILE A 363 6.69 28.58 -24.35
C ILE A 363 6.90 28.63 -25.87
N VAL A 364 6.74 29.81 -26.44
CA VAL A 364 6.89 30.04 -27.86
C VAL A 364 8.02 31.02 -28.05
N VAL A 365 9.10 30.55 -28.64
CA VAL A 365 10.24 31.41 -29.05
C VAL A 365 10.15 31.69 -30.51
N ARG A 366 10.04 32.96 -30.85
CA ARG A 366 9.94 33.43 -32.25
C ARG A 366 10.79 34.66 -32.48
N THR A 367 11.21 34.85 -33.71
CA THR A 367 11.95 36.01 -34.16
C THR A 367 11.01 37.03 -34.81
N PRO A 368 10.41 37.93 -34.03
CA PRO A 368 9.44 38.90 -34.58
C PRO A 368 10.07 39.81 -35.64
N PHE A 369 11.39 40.01 -35.63
CA PHE A 369 12.10 40.79 -36.62
C PHE A 369 11.99 40.20 -38.05
N LEU A 370 11.77 38.89 -38.20
CA LEU A 370 11.52 38.26 -39.51
C LEU A 370 10.11 38.54 -40.05
N LYS A 371 9.15 38.89 -39.19
CA LYS A 371 7.80 39.28 -39.63
C LYS A 371 7.71 40.72 -40.04
N GLN A 372 8.63 41.57 -39.59
CA GLN A 372 8.70 42.95 -39.97
C GLN A 372 9.40 43.02 -41.33
N ARG A 373 8.66 43.30 -42.39
CA ARG A 373 9.20 43.54 -43.74
C ARG A 373 9.08 45.02 -44.08
N ILE A 374 10.02 45.51 -44.86
CA ILE A 374 9.93 46.88 -45.41
C ILE A 374 8.94 46.89 -46.55
N LYS A 375 8.40 48.07 -46.83
CA LYS A 375 7.74 48.32 -48.11
C LYS A 375 8.83 48.43 -49.14
N ASN A 376 8.86 47.48 -50.06
CA ASN A 376 9.87 47.48 -51.16
C ASN A 376 9.74 48.68 -52.07
N ASP A 377 10.84 49.35 -52.30
CA ASP A 377 10.92 50.48 -53.25
C ASP A 377 10.94 49.98 -54.69
N PHE A 378 11.19 48.72 -54.93
CA PHE A 378 11.16 48.04 -56.21
C PHE A 378 10.89 46.57 -56.04
N PRO A 379 10.31 45.86 -57.01
CA PRO A 379 10.14 44.43 -56.98
C PRO A 379 11.49 43.72 -56.90
N LEU A 380 11.59 42.82 -55.93
CA LEU A 380 12.64 41.82 -55.68
C LEU A 380 11.98 40.46 -55.66
N THR A 381 12.51 39.52 -56.43
CA THR A 381 12.00 38.10 -56.37
C THR A 381 13.12 37.17 -56.07
N LEU A 382 12.81 36.17 -55.25
CA LEU A 382 13.62 34.97 -54.98
C LEU A 382 12.90 33.77 -55.54
N ALA A 383 13.65 32.83 -56.09
CA ALA A 383 13.13 31.56 -56.55
C ALA A 383 14.12 30.40 -56.18
N SER A 384 13.60 29.35 -55.70
CA SER A 384 14.34 28.08 -55.55
C SER A 384 14.30 27.29 -56.86
N SER A 385 15.39 26.60 -57.20
CA SER A 385 15.44 25.65 -58.32
C SER A 385 14.51 24.44 -58.11
N VAL A 386 14.14 24.16 -56.87
CA VAL A 386 13.28 23.04 -56.51
C VAL A 386 11.91 23.59 -56.09
N LYS A 387 10.83 23.01 -56.65
CA LYS A 387 9.45 23.31 -56.28
C LYS A 387 8.96 22.21 -55.34
N GLY A 388 8.70 22.55 -54.07
CA GLY A 388 8.17 21.64 -53.07
C GLY A 388 9.12 21.41 -51.90
N ASN A 389 8.83 20.37 -51.11
CA ASN A 389 9.65 20.02 -49.94
C ASN A 389 10.93 19.30 -50.38
N LEU A 390 12.05 19.73 -49.85
CA LEU A 390 13.35 19.08 -50.01
C LEU A 390 13.48 17.94 -48.98
N ARG A 391 14.36 16.99 -49.27
CA ARG A 391 14.83 16.00 -48.26
C ARG A 391 16.20 16.41 -47.75
N VAL A 392 16.56 15.88 -46.59
CA VAL A 392 17.91 16.03 -46.05
C VAL A 392 18.95 15.60 -47.08
N GLY A 393 19.92 16.47 -47.35
CA GLY A 393 20.98 16.24 -48.35
C GLY A 393 20.63 16.62 -49.77
N ASP A 394 19.37 16.95 -50.09
CA ASP A 394 19.00 17.42 -51.43
C ASP A 394 19.67 18.78 -51.73
N ALA A 395 20.36 18.84 -52.86
CA ALA A 395 20.99 20.06 -53.34
C ALA A 395 19.98 20.95 -54.10
N PHE A 396 19.97 22.23 -53.82
CA PHE A 396 19.14 23.21 -54.52
C PHE A 396 19.90 24.51 -54.86
N GLY A 397 19.44 25.21 -55.81
CA GLY A 397 19.96 26.52 -56.17
C GLY A 397 18.94 27.64 -55.88
N VAL A 398 19.43 28.84 -55.67
CA VAL A 398 18.61 30.03 -55.44
C VAL A 398 18.96 31.08 -56.46
N SER A 399 17.96 31.60 -57.14
CA SER A 399 18.07 32.73 -58.10
C SER A 399 17.30 33.95 -57.58
N GLY A 400 17.79 35.10 -57.98
CA GLY A 400 17.14 36.37 -57.66
C GLY A 400 17.13 37.33 -58.82
N SER A 401 16.07 38.18 -58.87
CA SER A 401 16.02 39.28 -59.85
C SER A 401 15.47 40.55 -59.22
N CYS A 402 15.95 41.69 -59.71
CA CYS A 402 15.52 43.04 -59.34
C CYS A 402 14.87 43.77 -60.48
N ALA A 403 13.76 44.48 -60.26
CA ALA A 403 13.19 45.35 -61.23
C ALA A 403 13.99 46.65 -61.46
N LYS A 404 15.00 46.94 -60.65
CA LYS A 404 15.97 48.02 -60.80
C LYS A 404 17.39 47.47 -60.76
N ARG A 405 18.36 48.19 -61.27
CA ARG A 405 19.77 47.83 -61.16
C ARG A 405 20.20 47.85 -59.69
N CYS A 406 20.49 46.66 -59.09
CA CYS A 406 20.71 46.49 -57.67
C CYS A 406 21.91 45.59 -57.35
N ARG A 407 22.34 45.62 -56.09
CA ARG A 407 23.18 44.60 -55.45
C ARG A 407 22.31 43.78 -54.49
N ILE A 408 22.54 42.47 -54.37
CA ILE A 408 21.80 41.60 -53.52
C ILE A 408 22.80 40.95 -52.54
N ARG A 409 22.44 40.94 -51.23
CA ARG A 409 22.98 40.01 -50.21
C ARG A 409 21.91 38.96 -49.95
N LEU A 410 22.32 37.70 -49.96
CA LEU A 410 21.47 36.55 -49.58
C LEU A 410 21.96 35.97 -48.28
N TYR A 411 21.08 35.92 -47.30
CA TYR A 411 21.33 35.30 -46.01
C TYR A 411 20.53 34.01 -45.88
N TYR A 412 21.13 33.01 -45.28
CA TYR A 412 20.49 31.80 -44.84
C TYR A 412 20.20 31.93 -43.34
N TRP A 413 18.96 31.77 -42.93
CA TRP A 413 18.50 31.83 -41.57
C TRP A 413 18.03 30.43 -41.14
N ASP A 414 18.69 29.80 -40.15
CA ASP A 414 18.41 28.45 -39.62
C ASP A 414 17.57 28.44 -38.33
N GLY A 415 17.08 29.56 -37.85
CA GLY A 415 16.40 29.72 -36.55
C GLY A 415 17.33 30.15 -35.41
N GLN A 416 18.67 30.08 -35.60
CA GLN A 416 19.68 30.45 -34.61
C GLN A 416 20.61 31.54 -35.11
N SER A 417 20.99 31.46 -36.34
CA SER A 417 21.95 32.38 -36.96
C SER A 417 21.54 32.76 -38.37
N GLY A 418 21.96 33.96 -38.78
CA GLY A 418 21.86 34.44 -40.14
C GLY A 418 23.21 34.41 -40.84
N THR A 419 23.45 33.47 -41.73
CA THR A 419 24.73 33.33 -42.44
C THR A 419 24.66 34.01 -43.80
N LEU A 420 25.60 34.89 -44.14
CA LEU A 420 25.71 35.48 -45.45
C LEU A 420 26.18 34.40 -46.44
N VAL A 421 25.29 34.03 -47.35
CA VAL A 421 25.55 33.01 -48.38
C VAL A 421 26.13 33.62 -49.64
N HIS A 422 25.64 34.81 -50.00
CA HIS A 422 26.04 35.49 -51.26
C HIS A 422 25.98 37.01 -51.15
N GLU A 423 26.96 37.66 -51.71
CA GLU A 423 26.93 39.07 -51.99
C GLU A 423 27.28 39.29 -53.45
N THR A 424 26.48 40.10 -54.16
CA THR A 424 26.77 40.45 -55.53
C THR A 424 28.06 41.25 -55.59
N GLN A 425 29.10 40.64 -56.15
CA GLN A 425 30.39 41.26 -56.41
C GLN A 425 30.42 41.80 -57.87
N GLY A 426 31.10 42.88 -58.02
CA GLY A 426 31.24 43.48 -59.37
C GLY A 426 30.04 44.37 -59.86
N PRO A 427 29.67 44.35 -61.11
CA PRO A 427 28.60 45.19 -61.63
C PRO A 427 27.26 44.79 -61.04
N LYS A 428 26.41 45.77 -60.70
CA LYS A 428 25.04 45.56 -60.21
C LYS A 428 24.26 44.71 -61.21
N LEU A 429 23.31 43.91 -60.77
CA LEU A 429 22.36 43.25 -61.62
C LEU A 429 21.64 44.28 -62.48
N THR A 430 21.46 44.01 -63.77
CA THR A 430 20.65 44.85 -64.69
C THR A 430 19.17 44.64 -64.34
N LYS A 431 18.34 45.56 -64.89
CA LYS A 431 16.89 45.49 -64.68
C LYS A 431 16.34 44.13 -65.14
N SER A 432 15.62 43.44 -64.30
CA SER A 432 14.98 42.13 -64.56
C SER A 432 15.94 40.94 -64.90
N GLU A 433 17.26 41.16 -64.77
CA GLU A 433 18.23 40.06 -64.89
C GLU A 433 18.01 39.04 -63.78
N VAL A 434 17.83 37.76 -64.17
CA VAL A 434 17.80 36.65 -63.21
C VAL A 434 19.23 36.14 -63.06
N ARG A 435 19.73 36.13 -61.84
CA ARG A 435 21.09 35.65 -61.52
C ARG A 435 21.04 34.58 -60.52
N SER A 436 21.83 33.52 -60.69
CA SER A 436 22.09 32.51 -59.57
C SER A 436 22.79 33.24 -58.43
N LEU A 437 22.20 33.19 -57.29
CA LEU A 437 22.71 33.75 -56.04
C LEU A 437 23.42 32.71 -55.19
N ALA A 438 22.99 31.43 -55.26
CA ALA A 438 23.64 30.32 -54.59
C ALA A 438 23.34 29.05 -55.39
N GLU A 439 24.32 28.15 -55.45
CA GLU A 439 24.21 26.83 -56.06
C GLU A 439 24.70 25.75 -55.08
N GLY A 440 24.11 24.55 -55.18
CA GLY A 440 24.52 23.40 -54.35
C GLY A 440 24.28 23.56 -52.85
N MET A 441 23.33 24.44 -52.45
CA MET A 441 22.91 24.49 -51.05
C MET A 441 22.23 23.20 -50.66
N SER A 442 22.53 22.68 -49.46
CA SER A 442 21.86 21.51 -48.87
C SER A 442 21.65 21.75 -47.38
N SER A 443 20.75 21.02 -46.78
CA SER A 443 20.57 20.98 -45.33
C SER A 443 20.87 19.59 -44.80
N ASP A 444 21.68 19.49 -43.77
CA ASP A 444 22.06 18.23 -43.11
C ASP A 444 21.02 17.79 -42.06
N ALA A 445 19.98 18.60 -41.83
CA ALA A 445 18.93 18.32 -40.85
C ALA A 445 17.54 18.67 -41.39
N PRO A 446 16.50 17.92 -40.99
CA PRO A 446 15.11 18.30 -41.31
C PRO A 446 14.72 19.55 -40.53
N GLY A 447 13.86 20.37 -41.15
CA GLY A 447 13.39 21.59 -40.52
C GLY A 447 12.90 22.64 -41.53
N ARG A 448 12.69 23.87 -41.01
CA ARG A 448 12.35 25.03 -41.83
C ARG A 448 13.45 26.07 -41.71
N PHE A 449 13.89 26.58 -42.80
CA PHE A 449 14.79 27.71 -42.85
C PHE A 449 14.30 28.78 -43.80
N THR A 450 14.81 29.99 -43.65
CA THR A 450 14.39 31.14 -44.48
C THR A 450 15.60 31.73 -45.18
N LEU A 451 15.49 31.88 -46.48
CA LEU A 451 16.44 32.67 -47.26
C LEU A 451 15.95 34.12 -47.32
N ILE A 452 16.82 35.04 -46.97
CA ILE A 452 16.51 36.47 -46.88
C ILE A 452 17.39 37.24 -47.85
N ALA A 453 16.78 37.79 -48.89
CA ALA A 453 17.49 38.68 -49.84
C ALA A 453 17.29 40.11 -49.41
N LEU A 454 18.39 40.83 -49.30
CA LEU A 454 18.44 42.26 -49.10
C LEU A 454 18.99 42.88 -50.36
N ALA A 455 18.22 43.74 -51.03
CA ALA A 455 18.64 44.37 -52.29
C ALA A 455 18.70 45.90 -52.17
N THR A 456 19.75 46.51 -52.68
CA THR A 456 19.91 47.97 -52.70
C THR A 456 20.45 48.49 -54.03
N THR A 457 20.02 49.70 -54.45
CA THR A 457 20.62 50.40 -55.57
C THR A 457 21.93 51.09 -55.17
N GLY A 458 22.21 51.26 -53.89
CA GLY A 458 23.43 51.84 -53.33
C GLY A 458 24.54 50.81 -53.09
N ALA A 459 25.50 51.20 -52.29
CA ALA A 459 26.47 50.27 -51.67
C ALA A 459 25.97 49.83 -50.28
N TYR A 460 26.34 48.64 -49.84
CA TYR A 460 26.15 48.27 -48.48
C TYR A 460 27.13 49.04 -47.55
N PRO A 461 26.75 49.40 -46.34
CA PRO A 461 27.55 50.26 -45.49
C PRO A 461 28.82 49.54 -44.96
N ASP A 462 28.82 48.23 -45.00
CA ASP A 462 29.85 47.32 -44.44
C ASP A 462 30.31 46.32 -45.49
N ALA A 463 31.58 46.00 -45.52
CA ALA A 463 32.11 44.83 -46.22
C ALA A 463 32.00 43.58 -45.36
N VAL A 464 31.36 42.53 -45.88
CA VAL A 464 31.16 41.25 -45.15
C VAL A 464 31.54 40.13 -46.09
N ASP A 465 32.29 39.17 -45.61
CA ASP A 465 32.66 38.00 -46.40
C ASP A 465 31.53 36.96 -46.36
N ALA A 466 31.37 36.27 -47.52
CA ALA A 466 30.47 35.15 -47.60
C ALA A 466 30.91 34.05 -46.59
N GLY A 467 29.93 33.42 -45.91
CA GLY A 467 30.15 32.49 -44.81
C GLY A 467 30.14 33.16 -43.43
N THR A 468 30.09 34.51 -43.33
CA THR A 468 29.94 35.20 -42.04
C THR A 468 28.59 34.86 -41.42
N ALA A 469 28.60 34.26 -40.23
CA ALA A 469 27.42 33.92 -39.45
C ALA A 469 27.19 34.93 -38.32
N TYR A 470 25.98 35.39 -38.20
CA TYR A 470 25.54 36.32 -37.16
C TYR A 470 24.56 35.60 -36.23
N PRO A 471 24.81 35.51 -34.90
CA PRO A 471 23.82 35.06 -33.94
C PRO A 471 22.51 35.85 -34.08
N ALA A 472 21.40 35.30 -33.64
CA ALA A 472 20.06 35.85 -33.80
C ALA A 472 19.94 37.32 -33.41
N THR A 473 20.54 37.73 -32.32
CA THR A 473 20.55 39.10 -31.81
C THR A 473 21.33 40.05 -32.71
N GLU A 474 22.47 39.64 -33.24
CA GLU A 474 23.30 40.41 -34.16
C GLU A 474 22.65 40.46 -35.53
N PHE A 475 22.05 39.35 -36.03
CA PHE A 475 21.34 39.32 -37.28
C PHE A 475 20.13 40.27 -37.30
N ALA A 476 19.41 40.35 -36.18
CA ALA A 476 18.34 41.33 -35.98
C ALA A 476 18.85 42.77 -36.18
N VAL A 477 20.08 43.07 -35.71
CA VAL A 477 20.74 44.39 -35.92
C VAL A 477 21.10 44.58 -37.37
N VAL A 478 21.61 43.55 -38.06
CA VAL A 478 21.91 43.59 -39.50
C VAL A 478 20.66 43.98 -40.32
N LEU A 479 19.54 43.28 -40.05
CA LEU A 479 18.26 43.58 -40.74
C LEU A 479 17.75 44.98 -40.39
N LYS A 480 17.83 45.40 -39.12
CA LYS A 480 17.42 46.74 -38.68
C LYS A 480 18.27 47.83 -39.35
N ASN A 481 19.58 47.65 -39.43
CA ASN A 481 20.48 48.60 -40.11
C ASN A 481 20.16 48.71 -41.57
N PHE A 482 19.94 47.58 -42.28
CA PHE A 482 19.51 47.59 -43.67
C PHE A 482 18.15 48.33 -43.87
N ARG A 483 17.16 48.00 -43.00
CA ARG A 483 15.85 48.64 -43.06
C ARG A 483 15.88 50.13 -42.82
N ASN A 484 16.83 50.61 -42.03
CA ASN A 484 17.02 52.04 -41.75
C ASN A 484 18.00 52.77 -42.71
N MET A 485 18.64 52.00 -43.59
CA MET A 485 19.59 52.55 -44.52
C MET A 485 18.93 53.58 -45.47
N LYS A 486 19.61 54.66 -45.77
CA LYS A 486 19.18 55.65 -46.82
C LYS A 486 19.35 55.05 -48.19
N GLY A 487 18.40 55.29 -49.07
CA GLY A 487 18.43 54.82 -50.43
C GLY A 487 17.28 53.88 -50.80
N THR A 488 17.17 53.51 -52.07
CA THR A 488 16.14 52.56 -52.52
C THR A 488 16.56 51.15 -52.24
N LYS A 489 15.67 50.40 -51.61
CA LYS A 489 15.91 49.08 -51.11
C LYS A 489 14.70 48.15 -51.23
N ALA A 490 14.96 46.88 -51.23
CA ALA A 490 13.93 45.82 -51.21
C ALA A 490 14.41 44.64 -50.38
N GLU A 491 13.46 43.98 -49.77
CA GLU A 491 13.68 42.77 -48.87
C GLU A 491 12.70 41.70 -49.33
N GLU A 492 13.20 40.47 -49.55
CA GLU A 492 12.36 39.32 -49.90
C GLU A 492 12.78 38.10 -49.11
N HIS A 493 11.80 37.29 -48.71
CA HIS A 493 12.01 36.08 -47.93
C HIS A 493 11.45 34.88 -48.69
N LEU A 494 12.23 33.81 -48.72
CA LEU A 494 11.82 32.53 -49.29
C LEU A 494 11.95 31.44 -48.19
N GLU A 495 10.83 30.89 -47.77
CA GLU A 495 10.81 29.80 -46.82
C GLU A 495 11.04 28.46 -47.54
N ILE A 496 11.95 27.65 -47.00
CA ILE A 496 12.29 26.32 -47.50
C ILE A 496 11.99 25.32 -46.37
N THR A 497 11.32 24.22 -46.70
CA THR A 497 11.06 23.10 -45.77
C THR A 497 11.84 21.88 -46.21
N VAL A 498 12.62 21.31 -45.33
CA VAL A 498 13.35 20.06 -45.49
C VAL A 498 12.70 18.97 -44.64
N GLN A 499 12.32 17.88 -45.28
CA GLN A 499 11.76 16.66 -44.62
C GLN A 499 12.85 15.63 -44.39
N GLU A 500 12.59 14.68 -43.49
CA GLU A 500 13.48 13.54 -43.25
C GLU A 500 13.70 12.69 -44.50
#